data_41a86eaf04ff28bac1ea30e653105720
#
_entry.id   41a86eaf04ff28bac1ea30e653105720
#
_cell.length_a   1.000
_cell.length_b   1.000
_cell.length_c   1.000
_cell.angle_alpha   90.00
_cell.angle_beta   90.00
_cell.angle_gamma   90.00
#
_symmetry.space_group_name_H-M   'P 1'
#
loop_
_entity.id
_entity.type
_entity.pdbx_description
1 polymer ?
#
loop_
_entity_poly.entity_id
_entity_poly.type
_entity_poly.pdbx_seq_one_letter_code
_entity_poly.pdbx_strand_id
1 'polypeptide(L)'
;MMPLALSAQHTFSIVAIDSITGEIGSAGATCGDSIIWPGTPGAILISDVIPGIGAIHTQSYYTENNQLNAHNRMLAGDSPEEIINWLVANDVSSNPSIRQYGIIDFNNGSPRSAGFTGENCFDYKNHVLGLNYAIQGNILLGQQIIDSMESGFNNTSGCLSDKLMGAMQGANVVGADTRCMSEGTSSLSAFLRVAKPGDDPNAIFIDLNIAGTPQGIEPLDELLIKYNNWKNNNNYDCSTQGIIESLDESETILIYPNPAGNIIYIQRNGIPLSKIEISDLTGKTILNQNISEPKTTLEIEVGHLKNGEYFITSFAQGSLVSNNKFTISSNN
;
A
#
# COMPACT_ATOMS: atom_id res chain seq x y z
N MET A 1 -2.12 25.04 -33.08
CA MET A 1 -1.61 24.37 -31.86
C MET A 1 -1.93 22.89 -32.01
N MET A 2 -0.90 22.07 -32.25
CA MET A 2 -1.04 20.63 -32.22
C MET A 2 -1.34 20.24 -30.76
N PRO A 3 -2.34 19.41 -30.46
CA PRO A 3 -2.46 18.87 -29.11
C PRO A 3 -1.19 18.07 -28.85
N LEU A 4 -0.46 18.40 -27.79
CA LEU A 4 0.59 17.53 -27.24
C LEU A 4 -0.11 16.20 -26.98
N ALA A 5 0.16 15.20 -27.84
CA ALA A 5 -0.12 13.84 -27.50
C ALA A 5 0.72 13.56 -26.25
N LEU A 6 0.06 13.57 -25.09
CA LEU A 6 0.63 13.02 -23.86
C LEU A 6 1.01 11.58 -24.20
N SER A 7 2.29 11.39 -24.49
CA SER A 7 2.82 10.07 -24.78
C SER A 7 2.58 9.21 -23.55
N ALA A 8 2.09 8.01 -23.79
CA ALA A 8 1.77 7.01 -22.80
C ALA A 8 2.78 7.01 -21.64
N GLN A 9 2.34 7.31 -20.43
CA GLN A 9 3.18 7.19 -19.25
C GLN A 9 3.26 5.71 -18.85
N HIS A 10 4.29 5.09 -19.34
CA HIS A 10 4.65 3.71 -19.05
C HIS A 10 5.45 3.68 -17.76
N THR A 11 5.03 2.87 -16.80
CA THR A 11 5.37 3.10 -15.41
C THR A 11 5.39 1.77 -14.67
N PHE A 12 6.20 1.68 -13.64
CA PHE A 12 6.01 0.71 -12.56
C PHE A 12 5.66 1.46 -11.28
N SER A 13 4.69 0.93 -10.53
CA SER A 13 4.16 1.67 -9.39
C SER A 13 3.46 0.76 -8.39
N ILE A 14 3.30 1.27 -7.17
CA ILE A 14 2.62 0.61 -6.07
C ILE A 14 1.74 1.61 -5.32
N VAL A 15 0.52 1.19 -4.97
CA VAL A 15 -0.31 1.81 -3.94
C VAL A 15 -0.45 0.83 -2.78
N ALA A 16 -0.41 1.32 -1.54
CA ALA A 16 -0.48 0.47 -0.37
C ALA A 16 -1.09 1.19 0.84
N ILE A 17 -1.60 0.40 1.79
CA ILE A 17 -2.17 0.88 3.06
C ILE A 17 -1.50 0.15 4.22
N ASP A 18 -1.18 0.88 5.28
CA ASP A 18 -0.90 0.30 6.58
C ASP A 18 -2.21 0.23 7.38
N SER A 19 -2.71 -0.98 7.60
CA SER A 19 -3.97 -1.20 8.31
C SER A 19 -3.91 -0.89 9.81
N ILE A 20 -2.72 -0.73 10.37
CA ILE A 20 -2.51 -0.40 11.78
C ILE A 20 -2.56 1.11 11.99
N THR A 21 -1.80 1.85 11.18
CA THR A 21 -1.70 3.31 11.30
C THR A 21 -2.76 4.05 10.49
N GLY A 22 -3.41 3.39 9.52
CA GLY A 22 -4.31 4.01 8.56
C GLY A 22 -3.56 4.87 7.51
N GLU A 23 -2.23 4.80 7.47
CA GLU A 23 -1.43 5.49 6.45
C GLU A 23 -1.73 4.92 5.06
N ILE A 24 -1.84 5.81 4.10
CA ILE A 24 -2.08 5.49 2.68
C ILE A 24 -0.89 5.96 1.87
N GLY A 25 -0.32 5.05 1.09
CA GLY A 25 0.92 5.30 0.39
C GLY A 25 0.85 5.02 -1.12
N SER A 26 1.74 5.67 -1.83
CA SER A 26 1.84 5.64 -3.27
C SER A 26 3.28 5.89 -3.69
N ALA A 27 3.83 5.04 -4.55
CA ALA A 27 5.16 5.23 -5.12
C ALA A 27 5.21 4.73 -6.56
N GLY A 28 6.10 5.30 -7.37
CA GLY A 28 6.23 4.89 -8.77
C GLY A 28 7.36 5.59 -9.48
N ALA A 29 7.69 5.08 -10.67
CA ALA A 29 8.73 5.61 -11.53
C ALA A 29 8.41 5.37 -13.01
N THR A 30 8.92 6.21 -13.89
CA THR A 30 8.70 6.14 -15.34
C THR A 30 9.90 6.65 -16.12
N CYS A 31 10.07 6.17 -17.35
CA CYS A 31 11.01 6.73 -18.34
C CYS A 31 10.42 7.98 -19.05
N GLY A 32 9.66 8.77 -18.34
CA GLY A 32 9.18 10.10 -18.73
C GLY A 32 9.53 11.10 -17.65
N ASP A 33 10.00 12.27 -18.02
CA ASP A 33 10.49 13.26 -17.07
C ASP A 33 10.19 14.72 -17.50
N SER A 34 10.48 15.65 -16.61
CA SER A 34 10.31 17.08 -16.82
C SER A 34 11.42 17.69 -17.68
N ILE A 35 12.54 16.98 -17.94
CA ILE A 35 13.64 17.46 -18.78
C ILE A 35 13.26 17.29 -20.24
N ILE A 36 12.76 16.07 -20.60
CA ILE A 36 12.32 15.76 -21.98
C ILE A 36 10.99 16.46 -22.29
N TRP A 37 10.09 16.55 -21.30
CA TRP A 37 8.78 17.23 -21.44
C TRP A 37 8.63 18.34 -20.40
N PRO A 38 9.16 19.53 -20.65
CA PRO A 38 9.05 20.66 -19.73
C PRO A 38 7.59 20.96 -19.34
N GLY A 39 7.35 21.11 -18.04
CA GLY A 39 6.04 21.36 -17.48
C GLY A 39 5.28 20.11 -17.02
N THR A 40 5.84 18.89 -17.19
CA THR A 40 5.31 17.68 -16.57
C THR A 40 5.95 17.46 -15.18
N PRO A 41 5.20 16.96 -14.18
CA PRO A 41 5.75 16.67 -12.86
C PRO A 41 6.52 15.33 -12.81
N GLY A 42 6.72 14.62 -13.93
CA GLY A 42 7.29 13.27 -13.98
C GLY A 42 6.28 12.20 -13.56
N ALA A 43 6.78 11.10 -12.99
CA ALA A 43 5.98 9.93 -12.63
C ALA A 43 4.82 10.21 -11.66
N ILE A 44 4.94 11.21 -10.80
CA ILE A 44 3.93 11.57 -9.79
C ILE A 44 2.56 11.88 -10.38
N LEU A 45 2.48 12.22 -11.66
CA LEU A 45 1.23 12.52 -12.35
C LEU A 45 0.18 11.40 -12.27
N ILE A 46 0.63 10.15 -12.20
CA ILE A 46 -0.28 8.99 -12.13
C ILE A 46 -0.96 8.82 -10.77
N SER A 47 -0.44 9.50 -9.75
CA SER A 47 -0.75 9.27 -8.33
C SER A 47 -1.80 10.23 -7.82
N ASP A 48 -2.87 9.68 -7.30
CA ASP A 48 -3.85 10.40 -6.50
C ASP A 48 -3.97 9.73 -5.13
N VAL A 49 -3.70 10.49 -4.07
CA VAL A 49 -3.75 10.01 -2.67
C VAL A 49 -4.79 10.82 -1.92
N ILE A 50 -5.80 10.14 -1.40
CA ILE A 50 -6.92 10.74 -0.67
C ILE A 50 -6.78 10.35 0.81
N PRO A 51 -6.32 11.27 1.69
CA PRO A 51 -6.07 10.98 3.08
C PRO A 51 -7.27 10.34 3.79
N GLY A 52 -7.01 9.24 4.51
CA GLY A 52 -8.03 8.50 5.26
C GLY A 52 -9.02 7.68 4.41
N ILE A 53 -8.88 7.68 3.07
CA ILE A 53 -9.81 6.99 2.16
C ILE A 53 -9.06 5.97 1.30
N GLY A 54 -8.09 6.40 0.45
CA GLY A 54 -7.40 5.48 -0.44
C GLY A 54 -6.38 6.14 -1.37
N ALA A 55 -5.85 5.33 -2.30
CA ALA A 55 -4.95 5.80 -3.35
C ALA A 55 -5.28 5.17 -4.70
N ILE A 56 -5.06 5.94 -5.76
CA ILE A 56 -5.39 5.60 -7.13
C ILE A 56 -4.16 5.82 -7.99
N HIS A 57 -3.77 4.81 -8.77
CA HIS A 57 -2.86 4.96 -9.89
C HIS A 57 -3.61 4.78 -11.20
N THR A 58 -3.42 5.76 -12.09
CA THR A 58 -3.91 5.69 -13.48
C THR A 58 -2.73 5.86 -14.41
N GLN A 59 -2.35 4.81 -15.12
CA GLN A 59 -1.12 4.78 -15.92
C GLN A 59 -1.33 4.08 -17.28
N SER A 60 -0.27 3.83 -18.02
CA SER A 60 -0.20 3.50 -19.43
C SER A 60 -0.58 4.72 -20.27
N TYR A 61 -1.69 4.80 -20.90
CA TYR A 61 -2.14 6.04 -21.55
C TYR A 61 -2.93 6.89 -20.55
N TYR A 62 -2.21 7.63 -19.71
CA TYR A 62 -2.79 8.49 -18.68
C TYR A 62 -3.77 9.53 -19.26
N THR A 63 -4.88 9.76 -18.56
CA THR A 63 -5.76 10.90 -18.79
C THR A 63 -6.25 11.46 -17.45
N GLU A 64 -6.15 12.77 -17.31
CA GLU A 64 -6.61 13.48 -16.12
C GLU A 64 -8.10 13.20 -15.81
N ASN A 65 -8.93 13.11 -16.84
CA ASN A 65 -10.35 12.87 -16.66
C ASN A 65 -10.67 11.47 -16.12
N ASN A 66 -9.94 10.42 -16.52
CA ASN A 66 -10.12 9.09 -15.90
C ASN A 66 -9.69 9.11 -14.44
N GLN A 67 -8.59 9.78 -14.10
CA GLN A 67 -8.13 9.93 -12.73
C GLN A 67 -9.15 10.71 -11.89
N LEU A 68 -9.66 11.83 -12.38
CA LEU A 68 -10.70 12.62 -11.71
C LEU A 68 -12.00 11.83 -11.52
N ASN A 69 -12.39 11.03 -12.51
CA ASN A 69 -13.55 10.14 -12.38
C ASN A 69 -13.32 9.10 -11.28
N ALA A 70 -12.14 8.47 -11.22
CA ALA A 70 -11.79 7.52 -10.17
C ALA A 70 -11.82 8.19 -8.78
N HIS A 71 -11.23 9.39 -8.65
CA HIS A 71 -11.24 10.20 -7.44
C HIS A 71 -12.67 10.46 -6.92
N ASN A 72 -13.53 10.96 -7.79
CA ASN A 72 -14.91 11.29 -7.42
C ASN A 72 -15.71 10.05 -7.00
N ARG A 73 -15.47 8.92 -7.63
CA ARG A 73 -16.11 7.65 -7.27
C ARG A 73 -15.60 7.12 -5.92
N MET A 74 -14.31 7.22 -5.66
CA MET A 74 -13.74 6.86 -4.36
C MET A 74 -14.33 7.73 -3.24
N LEU A 75 -14.46 9.04 -3.45
CA LEU A 75 -15.14 9.94 -2.51
C LEU A 75 -16.63 9.61 -2.32
N ALA A 76 -17.28 9.05 -3.33
CA ALA A 76 -18.67 8.58 -3.24
C ALA A 76 -18.81 7.24 -2.48
N GLY A 77 -17.69 6.56 -2.16
CA GLY A 77 -17.66 5.33 -1.38
C GLY A 77 -17.64 4.05 -2.23
N ASP A 78 -17.48 4.16 -3.55
CA ASP A 78 -17.30 2.98 -4.41
C ASP A 78 -16.03 2.22 -4.04
N SER A 79 -16.09 0.90 -4.09
CA SER A 79 -14.93 0.04 -3.89
C SER A 79 -13.92 0.13 -5.05
N PRO A 80 -12.65 -0.23 -4.84
CA PRO A 80 -11.65 -0.28 -5.91
C PRO A 80 -12.11 -1.05 -7.15
N GLU A 81 -12.79 -2.18 -6.97
CA GLU A 81 -13.32 -2.98 -8.06
C GLU A 81 -14.46 -2.27 -8.81
N GLU A 82 -15.41 -1.64 -8.09
CA GLU A 82 -16.49 -0.86 -8.69
C GLU A 82 -15.95 0.35 -9.46
N ILE A 83 -14.94 1.03 -8.94
CA ILE A 83 -14.26 2.14 -9.63
C ILE A 83 -13.65 1.64 -10.95
N ILE A 84 -12.88 0.57 -10.93
CA ILE A 84 -12.26 0.00 -12.14
C ILE A 84 -13.32 -0.43 -13.16
N ASN A 85 -14.36 -1.14 -12.73
CA ASN A 85 -15.44 -1.59 -13.61
C ASN A 85 -16.13 -0.39 -14.28
N TRP A 86 -16.35 0.68 -13.53
CA TRP A 86 -16.93 1.91 -14.08
C TRP A 86 -15.97 2.59 -15.08
N LEU A 87 -14.66 2.71 -14.75
CA LEU A 87 -13.66 3.31 -15.64
C LEU A 87 -13.54 2.54 -16.96
N VAL A 88 -13.59 1.22 -16.90
CA VAL A 88 -13.56 0.35 -18.11
C VAL A 88 -14.81 0.58 -18.96
N ALA A 89 -15.98 0.71 -18.34
CA ALA A 89 -17.23 0.95 -19.06
C ALA A 89 -17.37 2.38 -19.60
N ASN A 90 -16.69 3.36 -19.00
CA ASN A 90 -16.85 4.80 -19.27
C ASN A 90 -15.52 5.49 -19.60
N ASP A 91 -14.54 4.77 -20.16
CA ASP A 91 -13.25 5.37 -20.54
C ASP A 91 -13.46 6.59 -21.43
N VAL A 92 -12.81 7.71 -21.08
CA VAL A 92 -13.02 9.02 -21.73
C VAL A 92 -12.62 9.04 -23.21
N SER A 93 -11.82 8.06 -23.64
CA SER A 93 -11.43 7.87 -25.05
C SER A 93 -12.10 6.66 -25.68
N SER A 94 -13.05 6.00 -24.97
CA SER A 94 -13.70 4.75 -25.38
C SER A 94 -12.71 3.64 -25.74
N ASN A 95 -11.55 3.61 -25.07
CA ASN A 95 -10.49 2.63 -25.29
C ASN A 95 -9.83 2.18 -23.98
N PRO A 96 -10.56 1.45 -23.10
CA PRO A 96 -10.01 0.99 -21.83
C PRO A 96 -8.87 -0.04 -22.02
N SER A 97 -8.78 -0.69 -23.20
CA SER A 97 -7.78 -1.72 -23.46
C SER A 97 -6.33 -1.23 -23.37
N ILE A 98 -6.09 0.09 -23.41
CA ILE A 98 -4.75 0.69 -23.28
C ILE A 98 -4.49 1.27 -21.89
N ARG A 99 -5.40 1.09 -20.92
CA ARG A 99 -5.28 1.64 -19.57
C ARG A 99 -4.73 0.62 -18.60
N GLN A 100 -4.06 1.13 -17.58
CA GLN A 100 -3.64 0.31 -16.44
C GLN A 100 -3.97 1.06 -15.15
N TYR A 101 -4.62 0.38 -14.22
CA TYR A 101 -5.08 0.94 -12.95
C TYR A 101 -4.61 0.07 -11.78
N GLY A 102 -4.22 0.71 -10.68
CA GLY A 102 -4.04 0.10 -9.38
C GLY A 102 -4.72 0.98 -8.34
N ILE A 103 -5.68 0.43 -7.60
CA ILE A 103 -6.51 1.18 -6.67
C ILE A 103 -6.56 0.44 -5.35
N ILE A 104 -6.47 1.20 -4.27
CA ILE A 104 -6.61 0.70 -2.91
C ILE A 104 -7.45 1.67 -2.09
N ASP A 105 -8.31 1.15 -1.22
CA ASP A 105 -9.05 1.94 -0.24
C ASP A 105 -9.06 1.29 1.15
N PHE A 106 -9.51 2.08 2.13
CA PHE A 106 -9.62 1.65 3.51
C PHE A 106 -11.10 1.67 3.93
N ASN A 107 -11.72 0.49 3.95
CA ASN A 107 -13.15 0.36 4.26
C ASN A 107 -13.38 -0.28 5.63
N ASN A 108 -13.90 0.50 6.58
CA ASN A 108 -14.23 0.03 7.93
C ASN A 108 -13.08 -0.72 8.63
N GLY A 109 -11.85 -0.18 8.53
CA GLY A 109 -10.67 -0.78 9.16
C GLY A 109 -10.01 -1.90 8.35
N SER A 110 -10.49 -2.19 7.14
CA SER A 110 -9.92 -3.22 6.27
C SER A 110 -9.53 -2.64 4.92
N PRO A 111 -8.29 -2.86 4.43
CA PRO A 111 -7.90 -2.47 3.10
C PRO A 111 -8.59 -3.33 2.04
N ARG A 112 -8.91 -2.72 0.90
CA ARG A 112 -9.39 -3.39 -0.32
C ARG A 112 -8.52 -2.95 -1.48
N SER A 113 -8.10 -3.88 -2.33
CA SER A 113 -7.27 -3.60 -3.50
C SER A 113 -7.91 -4.13 -4.78
N ALA A 114 -7.70 -3.43 -5.88
CA ALA A 114 -8.06 -3.89 -7.21
C ALA A 114 -7.05 -3.41 -8.25
N GLY A 115 -6.90 -4.15 -9.34
CA GLY A 115 -6.00 -3.84 -10.44
C GLY A 115 -6.63 -4.15 -11.78
N PHE A 116 -6.23 -3.40 -12.79
CA PHE A 116 -6.62 -3.62 -14.18
C PHE A 116 -5.44 -3.36 -15.10
N THR A 117 -5.17 -4.30 -15.99
CA THR A 117 -4.19 -4.14 -17.08
C THR A 117 -4.88 -4.44 -18.40
N GLY A 118 -5.07 -3.40 -19.20
CA GLY A 118 -5.69 -3.52 -20.51
C GLY A 118 -4.86 -4.39 -21.47
N GLU A 119 -5.52 -5.16 -22.31
CA GLU A 119 -4.89 -6.11 -23.23
C GLU A 119 -3.91 -5.46 -24.22
N ASN A 120 -4.14 -4.19 -24.56
CA ASN A 120 -3.33 -3.41 -25.50
C ASN A 120 -2.33 -2.46 -24.78
N CYS A 121 -2.14 -2.57 -23.46
CA CYS A 121 -0.95 -1.99 -22.83
C CYS A 121 0.30 -2.63 -23.42
N PHE A 122 1.39 -1.89 -23.49
CA PHE A 122 2.64 -2.42 -24.07
C PHE A 122 3.32 -3.41 -23.12
N ASP A 123 3.88 -4.48 -23.71
CA ASP A 123 4.60 -5.53 -23.00
C ASP A 123 6.03 -5.09 -22.59
N TYR A 124 6.58 -5.66 -21.49
CA TYR A 124 5.90 -6.56 -20.56
C TYR A 124 4.95 -5.75 -19.66
N LYS A 125 3.78 -6.31 -19.37
CA LYS A 125 2.75 -5.66 -18.56
C LYS A 125 2.11 -6.68 -17.63
N ASN A 126 1.89 -6.30 -16.39
CA ASN A 126 1.12 -7.09 -15.42
C ASN A 126 0.73 -6.24 -14.21
N HIS A 127 -0.09 -6.81 -13.33
CA HIS A 127 -0.33 -6.32 -11.98
C HIS A 127 -0.41 -7.49 -11.00
N VAL A 128 -0.09 -7.20 -9.73
CA VAL A 128 -0.20 -8.12 -8.59
C VAL A 128 -0.95 -7.41 -7.48
N LEU A 129 -1.81 -8.14 -6.80
CA LEU A 129 -2.63 -7.65 -5.70
C LEU A 129 -2.28 -8.40 -4.42
N GLY A 130 -2.03 -7.66 -3.35
CA GLY A 130 -1.98 -8.17 -1.98
C GLY A 130 -3.18 -7.69 -1.18
N LEU A 131 -3.25 -8.09 0.08
CA LEU A 131 -4.33 -7.65 0.97
C LEU A 131 -4.37 -6.13 1.14
N ASN A 132 -3.20 -5.50 1.15
CA ASN A 132 -3.02 -4.09 1.45
C ASN A 132 -2.14 -3.34 0.44
N TYR A 133 -1.98 -3.88 -0.77
CA TYR A 133 -1.28 -3.21 -1.88
C TYR A 133 -1.79 -3.65 -3.24
N ALA A 134 -1.55 -2.80 -4.23
CA ALA A 134 -1.62 -3.12 -5.66
C ALA A 134 -0.32 -2.63 -6.33
N ILE A 135 0.36 -3.54 -7.03
CA ILE A 135 1.58 -3.27 -7.82
C ILE A 135 1.24 -3.49 -9.28
N GLN A 136 1.61 -2.57 -10.14
CA GLN A 136 1.37 -2.66 -11.57
C GLN A 136 2.51 -2.04 -12.39
N GLY A 137 2.66 -2.52 -13.60
CA GLY A 137 3.61 -1.95 -14.55
C GLY A 137 3.36 -2.37 -15.99
N ASN A 138 3.92 -1.59 -16.91
CA ASN A 138 3.89 -1.83 -18.34
C ASN A 138 5.18 -1.33 -19.01
N ILE A 139 5.53 -1.87 -20.16
CA ILE A 139 6.84 -1.72 -20.84
C ILE A 139 8.00 -2.14 -19.91
N LEU A 140 7.76 -3.11 -19.08
CA LEU A 140 8.79 -3.59 -18.16
C LEU A 140 9.79 -4.54 -18.84
N LEU A 141 10.96 -4.66 -18.23
CA LEU A 141 11.98 -5.66 -18.61
C LEU A 141 11.42 -7.10 -18.53
N GLY A 142 10.45 -7.33 -17.65
CA GLY A 142 9.75 -8.60 -17.46
C GLY A 142 9.05 -8.69 -16.12
N GLN A 143 8.45 -9.86 -15.83
CA GLN A 143 7.74 -10.13 -14.57
C GLN A 143 8.62 -9.92 -13.34
N GLN A 144 9.92 -10.19 -13.45
CA GLN A 144 10.88 -10.03 -12.36
C GLN A 144 10.90 -8.63 -11.73
N ILE A 145 10.48 -7.59 -12.47
CA ILE A 145 10.39 -6.22 -11.90
C ILE A 145 9.26 -6.16 -10.89
N ILE A 146 8.07 -6.67 -11.24
CA ILE A 146 6.91 -6.72 -10.33
C ILE A 146 7.20 -7.63 -9.14
N ASP A 147 7.79 -8.82 -9.38
CA ASP A 147 8.14 -9.78 -8.31
C ASP A 147 9.16 -9.17 -7.34
N SER A 148 10.13 -8.41 -7.83
CA SER A 148 11.13 -7.74 -7.00
C SER A 148 10.53 -6.57 -6.21
N MET A 149 9.58 -5.83 -6.79
CA MET A 149 8.82 -4.79 -6.08
C MET A 149 8.00 -5.42 -4.94
N GLU A 150 7.28 -6.49 -5.22
CA GLU A 150 6.49 -7.21 -4.22
C GLU A 150 7.36 -7.78 -3.10
N SER A 151 8.49 -8.41 -3.46
CA SER A 151 9.47 -8.91 -2.51
C SER A 151 10.07 -7.77 -1.66
N GLY A 152 10.42 -6.65 -2.27
CA GLY A 152 10.94 -5.46 -1.59
C GLY A 152 9.92 -4.90 -0.60
N PHE A 153 8.65 -4.77 -1.00
CA PHE A 153 7.58 -4.31 -0.12
C PHE A 153 7.37 -5.24 1.09
N ASN A 154 7.29 -6.55 0.85
CA ASN A 154 6.95 -7.51 1.89
C ASN A 154 8.11 -7.80 2.86
N ASN A 155 9.37 -7.71 2.40
CA ASN A 155 10.54 -8.03 3.21
C ASN A 155 11.17 -6.81 3.90
N THR A 156 10.78 -5.59 3.53
CA THR A 156 11.26 -4.38 4.21
C THR A 156 10.50 -4.19 5.52
N SER A 157 11.25 -4.13 6.63
CA SER A 157 10.72 -3.77 7.94
C SER A 157 10.62 -2.24 8.08
N GLY A 158 9.74 -1.77 8.94
CA GLY A 158 9.53 -0.35 9.20
C GLY A 158 8.13 0.12 8.84
N CYS A 159 7.95 1.43 8.69
CA CYS A 159 6.67 2.03 8.37
C CYS A 159 6.31 1.87 6.88
N LEU A 160 5.10 2.29 6.51
CA LEU A 160 4.61 2.18 5.14
C LEU A 160 5.58 2.81 4.12
N SER A 161 6.15 3.97 4.44
CA SER A 161 7.11 4.65 3.56
C SER A 161 8.41 3.87 3.34
N ASP A 162 8.92 3.14 4.37
CA ASP A 162 10.09 2.27 4.20
C ASP A 162 9.77 1.09 3.27
N LYS A 163 8.60 0.47 3.44
CA LYS A 163 8.13 -0.64 2.60
C LYS A 163 7.92 -0.21 1.15
N LEU A 164 7.33 0.97 0.94
CA LEU A 164 7.19 1.56 -0.40
C LEU A 164 8.54 1.83 -1.04
N MET A 165 9.49 2.38 -0.28
CA MET A 165 10.86 2.58 -0.76
C MET A 165 11.55 1.24 -1.07
N GLY A 166 11.33 0.21 -0.22
CA GLY A 166 11.80 -1.16 -0.48
C GLY A 166 11.25 -1.73 -1.80
N ALA A 167 9.97 -1.50 -2.10
CA ALA A 167 9.39 -1.87 -3.39
C ALA A 167 10.07 -1.16 -4.56
N MET A 168 10.30 0.15 -4.44
CA MET A 168 10.94 0.93 -5.49
C MET A 168 12.40 0.49 -5.70
N GLN A 169 13.15 0.20 -4.62
CA GLN A 169 14.51 -0.32 -4.72
C GLN A 169 14.55 -1.75 -5.32
N GLY A 170 13.49 -2.55 -5.14
CA GLY A 170 13.34 -3.83 -5.84
C GLY A 170 13.29 -3.68 -7.38
N ALA A 171 12.79 -2.56 -7.88
CA ALA A 171 12.76 -2.22 -9.31
C ALA A 171 13.97 -1.39 -9.76
N ASN A 172 14.96 -1.14 -8.91
CA ASN A 172 16.17 -0.37 -9.24
C ASN A 172 17.15 -1.22 -10.09
N VAL A 173 16.73 -1.46 -11.33
CA VAL A 173 17.46 -2.28 -12.32
C VAL A 173 17.47 -1.50 -13.63
N VAL A 174 18.64 -1.41 -14.27
CA VAL A 174 18.77 -0.76 -15.58
C VAL A 174 17.77 -1.33 -16.57
N GLY A 175 16.94 -0.47 -17.13
CA GLY A 175 15.86 -0.85 -18.06
C GLY A 175 14.65 -1.51 -17.38
N ALA A 176 14.41 -1.31 -16.09
CA ALA A 176 13.16 -1.72 -15.46
C ALA A 176 11.96 -1.22 -16.27
N ASP A 177 11.97 0.05 -16.66
CA ASP A 177 11.26 0.57 -17.82
C ASP A 177 12.20 0.43 -19.04
N THR A 178 11.83 -0.43 -19.99
CA THR A 178 12.76 -0.80 -21.10
C THR A 178 13.19 0.38 -21.98
N ARG A 179 12.44 1.47 -21.97
CA ARG A 179 12.81 2.70 -22.70
C ARG A 179 14.05 3.36 -22.10
N CYS A 180 14.29 3.17 -20.80
CA CYS A 180 15.45 3.71 -20.11
C CYS A 180 16.70 2.82 -20.17
N MET A 181 16.66 1.71 -20.90
CA MET A 181 17.81 0.81 -21.08
C MET A 181 19.03 1.56 -21.64
N SER A 182 18.82 2.43 -22.65
CA SER A 182 19.89 3.22 -23.27
C SER A 182 20.40 4.36 -22.39
N GLU A 183 19.61 4.79 -21.42
CA GLU A 183 20.00 5.82 -20.45
C GLU A 183 20.87 5.26 -19.32
N GLY A 184 20.91 3.93 -19.17
CA GLY A 184 21.64 3.24 -18.13
C GLY A 184 20.98 3.30 -16.75
N THR A 185 19.66 3.58 -16.71
CA THR A 185 18.86 3.75 -15.48
C THR A 185 17.61 2.89 -15.49
N SER A 186 16.95 2.76 -14.34
CA SER A 186 15.68 2.07 -14.23
C SER A 186 14.52 2.88 -14.84
N SER A 187 14.62 4.19 -14.72
CA SER A 187 13.62 5.20 -15.07
C SER A 187 14.28 6.57 -15.22
N LEU A 188 13.52 7.65 -15.44
CA LEU A 188 14.02 9.04 -15.49
C LEU A 188 13.36 9.93 -14.42
N SER A 189 12.25 9.50 -13.85
CA SER A 189 11.58 10.20 -12.75
C SER A 189 10.97 9.20 -11.77
N ALA A 190 10.82 9.61 -10.50
CA ALA A 190 10.29 8.76 -9.45
C ALA A 190 9.63 9.59 -8.34
N PHE A 191 8.73 8.97 -7.58
CA PHE A 191 8.07 9.64 -6.46
C PHE A 191 7.77 8.67 -5.31
N LEU A 192 7.57 9.24 -4.11
CA LEU A 192 7.09 8.58 -2.91
C LEU A 192 6.13 9.53 -2.19
N ARG A 193 4.90 9.08 -1.93
CA ARG A 193 3.86 9.82 -1.23
C ARG A 193 3.26 8.98 -0.12
N VAL A 194 3.02 9.58 1.04
CA VAL A 194 2.28 8.97 2.15
C VAL A 194 1.38 10.00 2.80
N ALA A 195 0.12 9.68 2.97
CA ALA A 195 -0.83 10.46 3.72
C ALA A 195 -1.19 9.76 5.03
N LYS A 196 -1.31 10.52 6.10
CA LYS A 196 -1.91 10.10 7.38
C LYS A 196 -3.41 10.34 7.36
N PRO A 197 -4.19 9.59 8.16
CA PRO A 197 -5.58 9.94 8.39
C PRO A 197 -5.69 11.39 8.89
N GLY A 198 -6.49 12.21 8.21
CA GLY A 198 -6.71 13.61 8.58
C GLY A 198 -5.71 14.62 8.01
N ASP A 199 -4.76 14.22 7.19
CA ASP A 199 -3.92 15.17 6.44
C ASP A 199 -4.78 16.04 5.50
N ASP A 200 -4.32 17.26 5.26
CA ASP A 200 -4.85 18.08 4.17
C ASP A 200 -4.43 17.44 2.83
N PRO A 201 -5.36 17.17 1.90
CA PRO A 201 -5.03 16.61 0.58
C PRO A 201 -3.97 17.40 -0.20
N ASN A 202 -3.80 18.70 0.09
CA ASN A 202 -2.79 19.55 -0.53
C ASN A 202 -1.47 19.61 0.25
N ALA A 203 -1.38 18.95 1.41
CA ALA A 203 -0.21 18.96 2.28
C ALA A 203 -0.11 17.64 3.05
N ILE A 204 0.02 16.54 2.31
CA ILE A 204 0.14 15.20 2.88
C ILE A 204 1.49 15.01 3.57
N PHE A 205 1.56 14.06 4.48
CA PHE A 205 2.69 13.81 5.38
C PHE A 205 4.04 13.62 4.67
N ILE A 206 4.09 12.83 3.60
CA ILE A 206 5.26 12.66 2.73
C ILE A 206 4.84 12.95 1.29
N ASP A 207 5.51 13.90 0.64
CA ASP A 207 5.32 14.20 -0.79
C ASP A 207 6.68 14.47 -1.43
N LEU A 208 7.35 13.41 -1.87
CA LEU A 208 8.68 13.45 -2.45
C LEU A 208 8.62 13.13 -3.93
N ASN A 209 9.15 14.01 -4.75
CA ASN A 209 9.17 13.88 -6.20
C ASN A 209 10.58 14.16 -6.76
N ILE A 210 11.06 13.28 -7.60
CA ILE A 210 12.17 13.45 -8.52
C ILE A 210 11.56 13.58 -9.91
N ALA A 211 11.29 14.81 -10.33
CA ALA A 211 10.58 15.09 -11.57
C ALA A 211 11.43 14.74 -12.83
N GLY A 212 12.74 14.65 -12.68
CA GLY A 212 13.67 14.23 -13.72
C GLY A 212 15.10 14.24 -13.21
N THR A 213 15.94 13.37 -13.80
CA THR A 213 17.39 13.31 -13.53
C THR A 213 18.19 13.48 -14.80
N PRO A 214 19.42 14.04 -14.74
CA PRO A 214 20.35 14.03 -15.85
C PRO A 214 20.65 12.59 -16.32
N GLN A 215 21.04 12.46 -17.58
CA GLN A 215 21.42 11.17 -18.16
C GLN A 215 22.43 10.41 -17.29
N GLY A 216 22.15 9.12 -17.06
CA GLY A 216 22.98 8.23 -16.26
C GLY A 216 22.85 8.41 -14.75
N ILE A 217 21.98 9.30 -14.28
CA ILE A 217 21.67 9.46 -12.85
C ILE A 217 20.37 8.71 -12.53
N GLU A 218 20.47 7.71 -11.65
CA GLU A 218 19.34 6.86 -11.27
C GLU A 218 18.34 7.60 -10.36
N PRO A 219 17.09 7.83 -10.79
CA PRO A 219 16.13 8.60 -9.99
C PRO A 219 15.68 7.87 -8.74
N LEU A 220 15.75 6.53 -8.67
CA LEU A 220 15.41 5.78 -7.45
C LEU A 220 16.49 5.95 -6.38
N ASP A 221 17.75 6.12 -6.75
CA ASP A 221 18.82 6.45 -5.79
C ASP A 221 18.66 7.89 -5.27
N GLU A 222 18.35 8.85 -6.14
CA GLU A 222 18.06 10.23 -5.74
C GLU A 222 16.81 10.31 -4.84
N LEU A 223 15.79 9.52 -5.13
CA LEU A 223 14.59 9.44 -4.29
C LEU A 223 14.92 8.85 -2.92
N LEU A 224 15.76 7.81 -2.84
CA LEU A 224 16.21 7.22 -1.59
C LEU A 224 17.02 8.24 -0.76
N ILE A 225 17.92 8.99 -1.38
CA ILE A 225 18.68 10.07 -0.72
C ILE A 225 17.71 11.12 -0.19
N LYS A 226 16.75 11.56 -1.00
CA LYS A 226 15.75 12.56 -0.61
C LYS A 226 14.89 12.07 0.54
N TYR A 227 14.47 10.81 0.52
CA TYR A 227 13.69 10.17 1.59
C TYR A 227 14.47 10.09 2.90
N ASN A 228 15.73 9.64 2.86
CA ASN A 228 16.58 9.56 4.04
C ASN A 228 16.83 10.96 4.66
N ASN A 229 17.06 11.97 3.83
CA ASN A 229 17.19 13.35 4.29
C ASN A 229 15.89 13.85 4.90
N TRP A 230 14.73 13.53 4.32
CA TRP A 230 13.44 13.87 4.90
C TRP A 230 13.23 13.21 6.26
N LYS A 231 13.55 11.90 6.41
CA LYS A 231 13.50 11.17 7.70
C LYS A 231 14.36 11.87 8.76
N ASN A 232 15.60 12.18 8.43
CA ASN A 232 16.54 12.81 9.35
C ASN A 232 16.06 14.21 9.79
N ASN A 233 15.58 15.03 8.85
CA ASN A 233 15.13 16.39 9.14
C ASN A 233 13.83 16.42 9.98
N ASN A 234 13.02 15.37 9.89
CA ASN A 234 11.75 15.27 10.63
C ASN A 234 11.88 14.38 11.89
N ASN A 235 13.07 13.88 12.22
CA ASN A 235 13.30 12.87 13.25
C ASN A 235 12.33 11.69 13.13
N TYR A 236 12.04 11.27 11.91
CA TYR A 236 11.07 10.24 11.62
C TYR A 236 11.71 8.87 11.78
N ASP A 237 11.34 8.19 12.86
CA ASP A 237 11.77 6.83 13.16
C ASP A 237 10.58 5.88 13.16
N CYS A 238 10.60 4.94 12.25
CA CYS A 238 9.56 3.92 12.12
C CYS A 238 9.64 2.83 13.19
N SER A 239 10.72 2.75 13.94
CA SER A 239 10.83 1.81 15.06
C SER A 239 9.86 2.13 16.19
N THR A 240 9.37 3.38 16.21
CA THR A 240 8.38 3.85 17.18
C THR A 240 6.94 3.79 16.70
N GLN A 241 6.69 3.56 15.40
CA GLN A 241 5.32 3.49 14.86
C GLN A 241 4.63 2.14 15.02
N GLY A 242 5.35 1.10 15.41
CA GLY A 242 4.75 -0.14 15.95
C GLY A 242 4.46 -0.06 17.45
N ILE A 243 4.84 1.03 18.09
CA ILE A 243 4.41 1.42 19.42
C ILE A 243 3.43 2.57 19.18
N ILE A 244 2.13 2.25 19.22
CA ILE A 244 1.10 3.24 19.50
C ILE A 244 1.72 4.19 20.53
N GLU A 245 1.82 5.52 20.21
CA GLU A 245 2.23 6.52 21.19
C GLU A 245 1.53 6.15 22.50
N SER A 246 2.33 5.76 23.48
CA SER A 246 1.93 5.41 24.83
C SER A 246 0.39 5.22 24.98
N LEU A 247 -0.12 4.06 24.60
CA LEU A 247 -1.27 3.59 25.36
C LEU A 247 -0.80 3.70 26.79
N ASP A 248 -1.43 4.58 27.53
CA ASP A 248 -1.34 4.62 28.99
C ASP A 248 -1.12 3.16 29.42
N GLU A 249 -0.16 2.85 30.30
CA GLU A 249 0.15 1.47 30.74
C GLU A 249 -1.11 0.71 31.19
N SER A 250 -2.24 1.43 31.33
CA SER A 250 -3.58 0.93 31.56
C SER A 250 -4.25 0.18 30.38
N GLU A 251 -3.74 0.26 29.14
CA GLU A 251 -4.42 -0.31 27.93
C GLU A 251 -3.72 -1.54 27.32
N THR A 252 -2.78 -2.16 28.01
CA THR A 252 -2.10 -3.36 27.51
C THR A 252 -3.05 -4.56 27.38
N ILE A 253 -3.00 -5.26 26.24
CA ILE A 253 -3.64 -6.56 26.08
C ILE A 253 -2.62 -7.65 26.40
N LEU A 254 -2.97 -8.49 27.37
CA LEU A 254 -2.20 -9.67 27.75
C LEU A 254 -2.90 -10.93 27.23
N ILE A 255 -2.13 -11.80 26.57
CA ILE A 255 -2.59 -13.12 26.11
C ILE A 255 -1.79 -14.17 26.85
N TYR A 256 -2.48 -14.98 27.63
CA TYR A 256 -1.83 -16.04 28.42
C TYR A 256 -2.74 -17.27 28.58
N PRO A 257 -2.11 -18.47 28.80
CA PRO A 257 -0.69 -18.74 28.62
C PRO A 257 -0.24 -18.64 27.17
N ASN A 258 1.03 -18.32 26.93
CA ASN A 258 1.63 -18.36 25.61
C ASN A 258 3.05 -18.97 25.75
N PRO A 259 3.32 -20.18 25.26
CA PRO A 259 2.44 -21.05 24.46
C PRO A 259 1.18 -21.50 25.19
N ALA A 260 0.10 -21.65 24.41
CA ALA A 260 -1.21 -22.07 24.90
C ALA A 260 -1.45 -23.57 24.65
N GLY A 261 -2.23 -24.18 25.55
CA GLY A 261 -2.79 -25.51 25.36
C GLY A 261 -4.22 -25.44 24.81
N ASN A 262 -5.20 -25.69 25.68
CA ASN A 262 -6.62 -25.74 25.28
C ASN A 262 -7.33 -24.40 25.35
N ILE A 263 -6.87 -23.50 26.21
CA ILE A 263 -7.55 -22.22 26.51
C ILE A 263 -6.50 -21.11 26.53
N ILE A 264 -6.90 -19.96 26.01
CA ILE A 264 -6.20 -18.68 26.21
C ILE A 264 -7.10 -17.69 26.94
N TYR A 265 -6.49 -16.85 27.74
CA TYR A 265 -7.12 -15.69 28.35
C TYR A 265 -6.58 -14.43 27.67
N ILE A 266 -7.50 -13.54 27.34
CA ILE A 266 -7.19 -12.21 26.80
C ILE A 266 -7.62 -11.22 27.85
N GLN A 267 -6.66 -10.55 28.47
CA GLN A 267 -6.93 -9.54 29.50
C GLN A 267 -6.58 -8.16 28.94
N ARG A 268 -7.50 -7.21 29.10
CA ARG A 268 -7.28 -5.79 28.80
C ARG A 268 -7.71 -4.93 29.98
N ASN A 269 -6.87 -3.96 30.30
CA ASN A 269 -7.21 -2.85 31.16
C ASN A 269 -7.74 -1.70 30.27
N GLY A 270 -8.78 -0.99 30.68
CA GLY A 270 -9.34 0.12 29.89
C GLY A 270 -10.65 -0.25 29.17
N ILE A 271 -10.82 0.23 27.91
CA ILE A 271 -12.08 0.07 27.15
C ILE A 271 -12.34 -1.41 26.84
N PRO A 272 -13.54 -1.95 27.16
CA PRO A 272 -13.86 -3.36 26.93
C PRO A 272 -13.78 -3.74 25.45
N LEU A 273 -13.34 -4.98 25.20
CA LEU A 273 -13.33 -5.55 23.86
C LEU A 273 -14.75 -5.78 23.34
N SER A 274 -14.96 -5.46 22.06
CA SER A 274 -16.25 -5.68 21.37
C SER A 274 -16.22 -6.88 20.42
N LYS A 275 -15.00 -7.26 19.94
CA LYS A 275 -14.83 -8.39 19.01
C LYS A 275 -13.40 -8.90 19.07
N ILE A 276 -13.21 -10.19 18.83
CA ILE A 276 -11.90 -10.80 18.55
C ILE A 276 -11.97 -11.66 17.29
N GLU A 277 -10.83 -11.74 16.59
CA GLU A 277 -10.61 -12.64 15.47
C GLU A 277 -9.30 -13.41 15.67
N ILE A 278 -9.29 -14.71 15.36
CA ILE A 278 -8.08 -15.51 15.31
C ILE A 278 -7.86 -15.93 13.86
N SER A 279 -6.64 -15.72 13.36
CA SER A 279 -6.22 -16.12 12.03
C SER A 279 -4.94 -16.94 12.06
N ASP A 280 -4.73 -17.79 11.05
CA ASP A 280 -3.47 -18.48 10.82
C ASP A 280 -2.44 -17.54 10.14
N LEU A 281 -1.22 -18.06 9.93
CA LEU A 281 -0.13 -17.31 9.30
C LEU A 281 -0.40 -16.91 7.85
N THR A 282 -1.44 -17.49 7.22
CA THR A 282 -1.86 -17.10 5.86
C THR A 282 -2.90 -15.98 5.86
N GLY A 283 -3.32 -15.50 7.05
CA GLY A 283 -4.37 -14.51 7.22
C GLY A 283 -5.80 -15.09 7.16
N LYS A 284 -5.94 -16.41 7.05
CA LYS A 284 -7.27 -17.04 7.06
C LYS A 284 -7.87 -16.99 8.45
N THR A 285 -9.02 -16.35 8.58
CA THR A 285 -9.78 -16.30 9.83
C THR A 285 -10.29 -17.69 10.21
N ILE A 286 -9.95 -18.10 11.43
CA ILE A 286 -10.33 -19.40 12.03
C ILE A 286 -11.48 -19.20 13.03
N LEU A 287 -11.43 -18.10 13.78
CA LEU A 287 -12.43 -17.75 14.78
C LEU A 287 -12.77 -16.27 14.65
N ASN A 288 -14.07 -15.96 14.69
CA ASN A 288 -14.58 -14.59 14.73
C ASN A 288 -15.67 -14.55 15.80
N GLN A 289 -15.42 -13.82 16.87
CA GLN A 289 -16.30 -13.77 18.02
C GLN A 289 -16.64 -12.34 18.41
N ASN A 290 -17.93 -11.99 18.35
CA ASN A 290 -18.45 -10.75 18.93
C ASN A 290 -18.65 -10.93 20.44
N ILE A 291 -18.34 -9.88 21.20
CA ILE A 291 -18.43 -9.85 22.65
C ILE A 291 -19.63 -8.96 23.00
N SER A 292 -20.70 -9.59 23.42
CA SER A 292 -21.97 -8.92 23.74
C SER A 292 -21.98 -8.22 25.11
N GLU A 293 -21.12 -8.66 26.03
CA GLU A 293 -21.00 -8.07 27.37
C GLU A 293 -19.56 -7.59 27.60
N PRO A 294 -19.37 -6.37 28.11
CA PRO A 294 -18.04 -5.84 28.41
C PRO A 294 -17.35 -6.71 29.47
N LYS A 295 -16.21 -7.30 29.11
CA LYS A 295 -15.37 -8.09 30.03
C LYS A 295 -13.95 -7.59 29.98
N THR A 296 -13.31 -7.54 31.15
CA THR A 296 -11.88 -7.23 31.28
C THR A 296 -10.99 -8.43 30.97
N THR A 297 -11.54 -9.65 31.04
CA THR A 297 -10.85 -10.89 30.68
C THR A 297 -11.80 -11.77 29.88
N LEU A 298 -11.32 -12.23 28.72
CA LEU A 298 -12.02 -13.17 27.85
C LEU A 298 -11.32 -14.53 27.94
N GLU A 299 -12.11 -15.57 27.99
CA GLU A 299 -11.66 -16.96 27.89
C GLU A 299 -12.04 -17.50 26.51
N ILE A 300 -11.04 -18.04 25.79
CA ILE A 300 -11.21 -18.54 24.43
C ILE A 300 -10.70 -19.97 24.34
N GLU A 301 -11.56 -20.89 23.92
CA GLU A 301 -11.19 -22.26 23.67
C GLU A 301 -10.42 -22.38 22.34
N VAL A 302 -9.17 -22.82 22.40
CA VAL A 302 -8.27 -22.98 21.27
C VAL A 302 -7.74 -24.41 21.11
N GLY A 303 -8.19 -25.34 21.96
CA GLY A 303 -7.74 -26.73 21.94
C GLY A 303 -8.06 -27.53 20.67
N HIS A 304 -8.94 -27.00 19.82
CA HIS A 304 -9.24 -27.55 18.51
C HIS A 304 -8.26 -27.09 17.41
N LEU A 305 -7.39 -26.11 17.71
CA LEU A 305 -6.37 -25.62 16.80
C LEU A 305 -5.15 -26.54 16.81
N LYS A 306 -4.49 -26.66 15.66
CA LYS A 306 -3.23 -27.43 15.54
C LYS A 306 -2.08 -26.67 16.22
N ASN A 307 -1.04 -27.42 16.63
CA ASN A 307 0.20 -26.80 17.11
C ASN A 307 0.75 -25.87 16.00
N GLY A 308 1.09 -24.65 16.38
CA GLY A 308 1.56 -23.63 15.45
C GLY A 308 1.38 -22.20 15.96
N GLU A 309 1.73 -21.24 15.13
CA GLU A 309 1.59 -19.82 15.42
C GLU A 309 0.30 -19.27 14.81
N TYR A 310 -0.33 -18.35 15.52
CA TYR A 310 -1.59 -17.71 15.17
C TYR A 310 -1.55 -16.23 15.53
N PHE A 311 -2.37 -15.44 14.86
CA PHE A 311 -2.62 -14.06 15.23
C PHE A 311 -4.00 -13.92 15.87
N ILE A 312 -4.07 -13.07 16.91
CA ILE A 312 -5.31 -12.65 17.51
C ILE A 312 -5.46 -11.14 17.33
N THR A 313 -6.51 -10.76 16.65
CA THR A 313 -6.89 -9.37 16.38
C THR A 313 -8.03 -9.00 17.31
N SER A 314 -7.88 -7.93 18.08
CA SER A 314 -8.83 -7.47 19.07
C SER A 314 -9.42 -6.11 18.69
N PHE A 315 -10.71 -5.93 18.90
CA PHE A 315 -11.45 -4.71 18.59
C PHE A 315 -12.17 -4.18 19.83
N ALA A 316 -12.22 -2.86 19.97
CA ALA A 316 -13.02 -2.15 20.96
C ALA A 316 -13.83 -1.05 20.27
N GLN A 317 -15.12 -0.95 20.58
CA GLN A 317 -16.04 0.03 19.97
C GLN A 317 -16.00 0.03 18.43
N GLY A 318 -15.75 -1.15 17.82
CA GLY A 318 -15.65 -1.31 16.37
C GLY A 318 -14.30 -0.98 15.76
N SER A 319 -13.35 -0.41 16.53
CA SER A 319 -12.00 -0.10 16.08
C SER A 319 -11.00 -1.19 16.47
N LEU A 320 -10.01 -1.44 15.59
CA LEU A 320 -8.87 -2.32 15.89
C LEU A 320 -8.06 -1.73 17.05
N VAL A 321 -7.80 -2.55 18.08
CA VAL A 321 -7.01 -2.12 19.25
C VAL A 321 -5.73 -2.91 19.45
N SER A 322 -5.64 -4.12 18.91
CA SER A 322 -4.38 -4.89 18.92
C SER A 322 -4.38 -6.02 17.91
N ASN A 323 -3.18 -6.40 17.49
CA ASN A 323 -2.92 -7.62 16.74
C ASN A 323 -1.69 -8.30 17.38
N ASN A 324 -1.90 -9.43 18.05
CA ASN A 324 -0.86 -10.11 18.82
C ASN A 324 -0.67 -11.54 18.32
N LYS A 325 0.59 -11.98 18.29
CA LYS A 325 0.94 -13.37 17.96
C LYS A 325 0.88 -14.25 19.22
N PHE A 326 0.34 -15.45 19.09
CA PHE A 326 0.41 -16.48 20.13
C PHE A 326 0.69 -17.85 19.51
N THR A 327 1.17 -18.77 20.34
CA THR A 327 1.57 -20.11 19.93
C THR A 327 0.67 -21.15 20.60
N ILE A 328 0.20 -22.12 19.82
CA ILE A 328 -0.44 -23.34 20.36
C ILE A 328 0.62 -24.42 20.46
N SER A 329 0.75 -25.00 21.65
CA SER A 329 1.62 -26.13 21.92
C SER A 329 0.90 -27.06 22.91
N SER A 330 0.16 -28.04 22.39
CA SER A 330 -0.40 -29.11 23.22
C SER A 330 0.71 -30.13 23.48
N ASN A 331 1.09 -30.32 24.75
CA ASN A 331 1.84 -31.49 25.13
C ASN A 331 0.92 -32.69 24.92
N ASN A 332 1.26 -33.54 23.93
CA ASN A 332 0.74 -34.92 23.85
C ASN A 332 1.33 -35.76 24.96
#